data_f85274b659480351ab9880c5670f8c5b
#
_entry.id   f85274b659480351ab9880c5670f8c5b
#
_cell.length_a   1.000
_cell.length_b   1.000
_cell.length_c   1.000
_cell.angle_alpha   90.00
_cell.angle_beta   90.00
_cell.angle_gamma   90.00
#
_symmetry.space_group_name_H-M   'P 1'
#
loop_
_entity.id
_entity.type
_entity.pdbx_description
1 polymer ?
#
loop_
_entity_poly.entity_id
_entity_poly.type
_entity_poly.pdbx_seq_one_letter_code
_entity_poly.pdbx_strand_id
1 'polypeptide(L)'
;MSQATTKLDFSSAPTIAKFMKSKGFVRGLLGPVGSGKSYACCAELWRRAVQQRPSPRDGIKYSRFAIVRNTHPMLRTTTLKTWLELMPEHIWGNVKYAPPITHHIKLPSKGKAAGIDCEVIFLALDDPKDVRKLLSLELTGAWVNECRELPKAVIDGLTHRVGRYPTKADGGPSWHGVILDTNPMDTDHWYYQLAEGKDRPTGKYAWEFFKQPPGVLEIPTDDVPVEMPEANGFIQSSGKWWRSNPKAENINNLPTGYYDQLLGGKKLDWIRCYAQGSYTYVQEGMPIWPEYDDTTMVSDLEPEEGVPVQVGIDFGLTPAAIFAQRVKNGRWHILHELVTFDMGLNRFVTMLKEEMNIFFPKFQFMVWGDPAGQQRDQIYETTAFDHMRTMDILARPCATNDFKVRREALAIPMQRLIEGKPGFLINKKCQRLRKSLAGGYHFKRISMGAGQERYRSTPNKNEHSHVGDAAGYCLLGGGEHRSMTTKKPFMTNQPTKVDVLDFDVFA
;
A
#
# COMPACT_ATOMS: atom_id res chain seq x y z
N MET A 1 20.35 2.71 46.07
CA MET A 1 19.36 1.98 45.26
C MET A 1 20.09 1.37 44.08
N SER A 2 20.11 0.04 44.00
CA SER A 2 20.71 -0.69 42.88
C SER A 2 19.93 -0.33 41.59
N GLN A 3 20.59 0.32 40.66
CA GLN A 3 20.00 0.54 39.33
C GLN A 3 19.86 -0.81 38.66
N ALA A 4 18.64 -1.31 38.50
CA ALA A 4 18.36 -2.48 37.71
C ALA A 4 18.84 -2.23 36.29
N THR A 5 19.92 -2.88 35.89
CA THR A 5 20.44 -2.78 34.53
C THR A 5 19.56 -3.63 33.64
N THR A 6 18.66 -3.02 32.87
CA THR A 6 17.86 -3.73 31.85
C THR A 6 18.80 -4.16 30.73
N LYS A 7 19.09 -5.45 30.67
CA LYS A 7 19.88 -6.02 29.58
C LYS A 7 18.96 -6.30 28.40
N LEU A 8 19.16 -5.61 27.29
CA LEU A 8 18.47 -5.89 26.03
C LEU A 8 19.17 -7.06 25.33
N ASP A 9 18.47 -8.16 25.16
CA ASP A 9 18.98 -9.34 24.47
C ASP A 9 18.13 -9.65 23.23
N PHE A 10 18.77 -9.59 22.06
CA PHE A 10 18.18 -9.90 20.77
C PHE A 10 18.77 -11.21 20.18
N SER A 11 19.36 -12.07 20.99
CA SER A 11 19.96 -13.34 20.53
C SER A 11 18.92 -14.28 19.92
N SER A 12 17.68 -14.26 20.42
CA SER A 12 16.53 -15.02 19.89
C SER A 12 15.90 -14.39 18.64
N ALA A 13 16.36 -13.22 18.22
CA ALA A 13 15.83 -12.48 17.06
C ALA A 13 16.95 -12.22 16.02
N PRO A 14 17.33 -13.23 15.23
CA PRO A 14 18.49 -13.16 14.34
C PRO A 14 18.38 -12.08 13.26
N THR A 15 17.18 -11.75 12.80
CA THR A 15 16.98 -10.66 11.82
C THR A 15 17.23 -9.30 12.47
N ILE A 16 16.71 -9.08 13.69
CA ILE A 16 16.99 -7.87 14.46
C ILE A 16 18.49 -7.75 14.74
N ALA A 17 19.13 -8.84 15.14
CA ALA A 17 20.58 -8.84 15.38
C ALA A 17 21.39 -8.50 14.13
N LYS A 18 21.01 -9.00 12.95
CA LYS A 18 21.63 -8.62 11.66
C LYS A 18 21.39 -7.13 11.35
N PHE A 19 20.16 -6.66 11.53
CA PHE A 19 19.80 -5.24 11.36
C PHE A 19 20.67 -4.32 12.24
N MET A 20 20.84 -4.65 13.51
CA MET A 20 21.68 -3.87 14.44
C MET A 20 23.17 -3.91 14.09
N LYS A 21 23.67 -5.03 13.59
CA LYS A 21 25.09 -5.18 13.16
C LYS A 21 25.39 -4.46 11.86
N SER A 22 24.40 -4.22 11.03
CA SER A 22 24.55 -3.57 9.73
C SER A 22 25.13 -2.16 9.87
N LYS A 23 25.91 -1.77 8.85
CA LYS A 23 26.49 -0.44 8.66
C LYS A 23 25.79 0.34 7.54
N GLY A 24 24.72 -0.20 6.97
CA GLY A 24 23.95 0.44 5.92
C GLY A 24 23.52 1.85 6.32
N PHE A 25 23.57 2.77 5.35
CA PHE A 25 23.17 4.16 5.56
C PHE A 25 21.68 4.29 5.79
N VAL A 26 20.86 3.56 5.02
CA VAL A 26 19.44 3.36 5.29
C VAL A 26 19.22 1.88 5.59
N ARG A 27 18.53 1.59 6.68
CA ARG A 27 18.25 0.21 7.10
C ARG A 27 16.75 0.04 7.35
N GLY A 28 16.13 -0.84 6.58
CA GLY A 28 14.71 -1.17 6.70
C GLY A 28 14.48 -2.50 7.41
N LEU A 29 13.60 -2.53 8.39
CA LEU A 29 13.17 -3.73 9.11
C LEU A 29 11.68 -3.99 8.81
N LEU A 30 11.38 -5.08 8.12
CA LEU A 30 10.05 -5.49 7.73
C LEU A 30 9.66 -6.78 8.43
N GLY A 31 8.45 -6.86 8.94
CA GLY A 31 7.97 -8.08 9.59
C GLY A 31 6.51 -7.98 10.03
N PRO A 32 5.96 -9.10 10.56
CA PRO A 32 4.59 -9.15 11.05
C PRO A 32 4.37 -8.26 12.28
N VAL A 33 3.13 -8.06 12.69
CA VAL A 33 2.82 -7.40 13.97
C VAL A 33 3.35 -8.23 15.13
N GLY A 34 3.70 -7.59 16.25
CA GLY A 34 4.25 -8.28 17.43
C GLY A 34 5.70 -8.72 17.29
N SER A 35 6.36 -8.58 16.15
CA SER A 35 7.73 -9.08 15.92
C SER A 35 8.85 -8.24 16.54
N GLY A 36 8.54 -7.22 17.35
CA GLY A 36 9.51 -6.42 18.10
C GLY A 36 10.25 -5.32 17.28
N LYS A 37 9.83 -5.03 16.04
CA LYS A 37 10.49 -4.06 15.14
C LYS A 37 10.72 -2.68 15.77
N SER A 38 9.64 -2.04 16.23
CA SER A 38 9.69 -0.68 16.75
C SER A 38 10.54 -0.59 18.02
N TYR A 39 10.44 -1.61 18.87
CA TYR A 39 11.30 -1.72 20.07
C TYR A 39 12.78 -1.85 19.71
N ALA A 40 13.10 -2.66 18.69
CA ALA A 40 14.46 -2.80 18.18
C ALA A 40 14.99 -1.47 17.59
N CYS A 41 14.16 -0.69 16.91
CA CYS A 41 14.52 0.63 16.39
C CYS A 41 14.81 1.63 17.52
N CYS A 42 13.99 1.66 18.58
CA CYS A 42 14.27 2.46 19.78
C CYS A 42 15.61 2.09 20.42
N ALA A 43 15.85 0.78 20.62
CA ALA A 43 17.09 0.27 21.18
C ALA A 43 18.31 0.60 20.32
N GLU A 44 18.16 0.54 18.98
CA GLU A 44 19.22 0.90 18.05
C GLU A 44 19.57 2.39 18.10
N LEU A 45 18.60 3.29 18.17
CA LEU A 45 18.87 4.72 18.34
C LEU A 45 19.66 4.99 19.63
N TRP A 46 19.24 4.39 20.75
CA TRP A 46 19.95 4.52 22.01
C TRP A 46 21.38 3.94 21.93
N ARG A 47 21.52 2.75 21.34
CA ARG A 47 22.84 2.15 21.12
C ARG A 47 23.77 3.06 20.31
N ARG A 48 23.25 3.75 19.28
CA ARG A 48 24.00 4.73 18.48
C ARG A 48 24.37 5.97 19.27
N ALA A 49 23.50 6.46 20.18
CA ALA A 49 23.84 7.54 21.09
C ALA A 49 25.02 7.17 22.02
N VAL A 50 24.95 5.99 22.63
CA VAL A 50 26.00 5.48 23.52
C VAL A 50 27.34 5.27 22.77
N GLN A 51 27.29 4.89 21.49
CA GLN A 51 28.47 4.63 20.67
C GLN A 51 29.07 5.88 20.00
N GLN A 52 28.46 7.06 20.15
CA GLN A 52 29.07 8.30 19.65
C GLN A 52 30.43 8.53 20.31
N ARG A 53 31.36 9.13 19.56
CA ARG A 53 32.63 9.55 20.12
C ARG A 53 32.42 10.74 21.06
N PRO A 54 33.16 10.81 22.17
CA PRO A 54 33.14 11.99 23.01
C PRO A 54 33.66 13.22 22.24
N SER A 55 33.04 14.37 22.48
CA SER A 55 33.51 15.66 21.99
C SER A 55 34.91 15.94 22.52
N PRO A 56 35.84 16.40 21.68
CA PRO A 56 37.17 16.81 22.13
C PRO A 56 37.16 18.04 23.06
N ARG A 57 36.05 18.78 23.13
CA ARG A 57 35.93 20.00 23.93
C ARG A 57 35.62 19.70 25.42
N ASP A 58 34.78 18.71 25.68
CA ASP A 58 34.23 18.48 27.04
C ASP A 58 34.05 17.00 27.39
N GLY A 59 34.38 16.10 26.47
CA GLY A 59 34.25 14.67 26.70
C GLY A 59 32.81 14.11 26.67
N ILE A 60 31.81 14.91 26.27
CA ILE A 60 30.40 14.49 26.19
C ILE A 60 30.10 13.88 24.82
N LYS A 61 29.28 12.85 24.81
CA LYS A 61 28.77 12.19 23.58
C LYS A 61 27.48 12.86 23.15
N TYR A 62 27.54 13.67 22.11
CA TYR A 62 26.41 14.41 21.57
C TYR A 62 25.70 13.61 20.48
N SER A 63 24.36 13.58 20.54
CA SER A 63 23.52 13.03 19.47
C SER A 63 22.16 13.71 19.41
N ARG A 64 21.60 13.81 18.20
CA ARG A 64 20.25 14.30 17.96
C ARG A 64 19.54 13.41 16.96
N PHE A 65 18.42 12.85 17.34
CA PHE A 65 17.63 11.93 16.50
C PHE A 65 16.26 12.51 16.21
N ALA A 66 15.75 12.25 15.01
CA ALA A 66 14.34 12.43 14.70
C ALA A 66 13.63 11.08 14.71
N ILE A 67 12.46 11.01 15.36
CA ILE A 67 11.52 9.90 15.27
C ILE A 67 10.30 10.40 14.51
N VAL A 68 10.02 9.77 13.37
CA VAL A 68 9.01 10.23 12.42
C VAL A 68 7.85 9.24 12.33
N ARG A 69 6.63 9.75 12.32
CA ARG A 69 5.40 9.00 12.09
C ARG A 69 4.49 9.81 11.14
N ASN A 70 3.50 9.16 10.50
CA ASN A 70 2.61 9.83 9.56
C ASN A 70 1.74 10.92 10.24
N THR A 71 1.06 10.61 11.35
CA THR A 71 0.13 11.55 12.00
C THR A 71 0.46 11.82 13.46
N HIS A 72 0.08 13.00 13.96
CA HIS A 72 0.26 13.38 15.35
C HIS A 72 -0.43 12.44 16.37
N PRO A 73 -1.69 12.02 16.16
CA PRO A 73 -2.33 11.05 17.04
C PRO A 73 -1.55 9.73 17.11
N MET A 74 -1.15 9.17 15.97
CA MET A 74 -0.39 7.91 15.92
C MET A 74 0.99 8.06 16.56
N LEU A 75 1.67 9.18 16.31
CA LEU A 75 2.95 9.49 16.97
C LEU A 75 2.82 9.42 18.50
N ARG A 76 1.80 10.04 19.07
CA ARG A 76 1.59 10.09 20.54
C ARG A 76 1.10 8.78 21.13
N THR A 77 0.17 8.11 20.45
CA THR A 77 -0.53 6.93 21.00
C THR A 77 0.24 5.63 20.83
N THR A 78 1.17 5.57 19.87
CA THR A 78 1.95 4.35 19.59
C THR A 78 3.45 4.59 19.73
N THR A 79 4.05 5.39 18.85
CA THR A 79 5.51 5.53 18.73
C THR A 79 6.16 6.10 19.97
N LEU A 80 5.59 7.18 20.53
CA LEU A 80 6.08 7.79 21.76
C LEU A 80 5.92 6.84 22.96
N LYS A 81 4.83 6.08 23.04
CA LYS A 81 4.64 5.08 24.11
C LYS A 81 5.74 4.02 24.06
N THR A 82 6.01 3.43 22.87
CA THR A 82 7.08 2.44 22.70
C THR A 82 8.44 3.01 23.10
N TRP A 83 8.71 4.27 22.77
CA TRP A 83 9.93 4.95 23.21
C TRP A 83 9.99 5.07 24.74
N LEU A 84 8.89 5.47 25.39
CA LEU A 84 8.83 5.68 26.84
C LEU A 84 8.81 4.38 27.64
N GLU A 85 8.42 3.25 27.06
CA GLU A 85 8.59 1.91 27.64
C GLU A 85 10.08 1.58 27.80
N LEU A 86 10.93 1.96 26.83
CA LEU A 86 12.38 1.76 26.91
C LEU A 86 13.08 2.88 27.68
N MET A 87 12.61 4.12 27.53
CA MET A 87 13.21 5.35 28.08
C MET A 87 12.18 6.11 28.98
N PRO A 88 11.76 5.53 30.12
CA PRO A 88 10.78 6.15 30.99
C PRO A 88 11.28 7.47 31.58
N GLU A 89 10.39 8.47 31.65
CA GLU A 89 10.71 9.85 32.08
C GLU A 89 11.33 9.92 33.49
N HIS A 90 10.87 9.10 34.42
CA HIS A 90 11.37 9.09 35.80
C HIS A 90 12.84 8.61 35.91
N ILE A 91 13.40 8.00 34.87
CA ILE A 91 14.78 7.55 34.81
C ILE A 91 15.62 8.43 33.88
N TRP A 92 15.05 8.78 32.72
CA TRP A 92 15.81 9.36 31.61
C TRP A 92 15.55 10.87 31.41
N GLY A 93 14.66 11.47 32.18
CA GLY A 93 14.32 12.89 32.13
C GLY A 93 12.96 13.14 31.50
N ASN A 94 12.42 14.31 31.73
CA ASN A 94 11.07 14.69 31.32
C ASN A 94 10.98 14.93 29.80
N VAL A 95 9.84 14.56 29.22
CA VAL A 95 9.48 14.87 27.84
C VAL A 95 8.79 16.22 27.77
N LYS A 96 9.19 17.04 26.81
CA LYS A 96 8.47 18.25 26.44
C LYS A 96 7.37 17.88 25.44
N TYR A 97 6.11 17.89 25.86
CA TYR A 97 4.97 17.48 25.04
C TYR A 97 4.44 18.55 24.07
N ALA A 98 4.87 19.80 24.24
CA ALA A 98 4.55 20.86 23.27
C ALA A 98 5.29 20.62 21.94
N PRO A 99 4.63 20.82 20.76
CA PRO A 99 5.27 20.61 19.48
C PRO A 99 6.47 21.54 19.20
N PRO A 100 7.58 21.01 18.65
CA PRO A 100 7.85 19.59 18.47
C PRO A 100 8.05 18.88 19.83
N ILE A 101 7.47 17.67 19.96
CA ILE A 101 7.68 16.86 21.16
C ILE A 101 9.16 16.47 21.20
N THR A 102 9.80 16.67 22.36
CA THR A 102 11.23 16.36 22.52
C THR A 102 11.51 15.66 23.84
N HIS A 103 12.39 14.66 23.79
CA HIS A 103 12.97 14.03 24.97
C HIS A 103 14.47 14.29 24.98
N HIS A 104 14.95 15.02 25.98
CA HIS A 104 16.36 15.37 26.13
C HIS A 104 16.98 14.58 27.27
N ILE A 105 17.79 13.57 26.93
CA ILE A 105 18.43 12.68 27.88
C ILE A 105 19.85 13.17 28.15
N LYS A 106 20.15 13.51 29.43
CA LYS A 106 21.47 13.98 29.87
C LYS A 106 22.01 13.05 30.95
N LEU A 107 23.10 12.37 30.66
CA LEU A 107 23.82 11.56 31.61
C LEU A 107 25.20 12.20 31.91
N PRO A 108 25.51 12.51 33.17
CA PRO A 108 26.81 13.07 33.53
C PRO A 108 27.94 12.04 33.29
N SER A 109 29.15 12.53 33.07
CA SER A 109 30.35 11.70 33.07
C SER A 109 30.55 11.05 34.45
N LYS A 110 30.91 9.75 34.46
CA LYS A 110 31.14 9.01 35.70
C LYS A 110 32.41 8.18 35.59
N GLY A 111 33.45 8.55 36.31
CA GLY A 111 34.76 7.90 36.23
C GLY A 111 35.34 8.01 34.81
N LYS A 112 35.63 6.84 34.19
CA LYS A 112 36.13 6.76 32.81
C LYS A 112 35.01 6.80 31.75
N ALA A 113 33.73 6.75 32.15
CA ALA A 113 32.60 6.78 31.22
C ALA A 113 32.27 8.22 30.83
N ALA A 114 32.29 8.49 29.53
CA ALA A 114 31.89 9.79 28.97
C ALA A 114 30.42 10.07 29.24
N GLY A 115 30.08 11.32 29.49
CA GLY A 115 28.68 11.78 29.57
C GLY A 115 27.96 11.63 28.24
N ILE A 116 26.64 11.65 28.27
CA ILE A 116 25.78 11.56 27.08
C ILE A 116 24.80 12.73 27.11
N ASP A 117 24.70 13.43 25.99
CA ASP A 117 23.68 14.45 25.72
C ASP A 117 22.96 14.02 24.41
N CYS A 118 21.77 13.46 24.57
CA CYS A 118 20.98 12.92 23.48
C CYS A 118 19.62 13.60 23.41
N GLU A 119 19.39 14.33 22.32
CA GLU A 119 18.09 14.93 22.02
C GLU A 119 17.31 14.06 21.03
N VAL A 120 16.06 13.74 21.36
CA VAL A 120 15.14 12.99 20.48
C VAL A 120 13.93 13.86 20.17
N ILE A 121 13.72 14.14 18.88
CA ILE A 121 12.66 15.00 18.35
C ILE A 121 11.61 14.11 17.69
N PHE A 122 10.36 14.23 18.11
CA PHE A 122 9.24 13.46 17.54
C PHE A 122 8.46 14.33 16.55
N LEU A 123 8.32 13.85 15.33
CA LEU A 123 7.73 14.59 14.20
C LEU A 123 6.59 13.80 13.55
N ALA A 124 5.47 14.45 13.32
CA ALA A 124 4.42 13.94 12.44
C ALA A 124 4.53 14.62 11.08
N LEU A 125 4.54 13.81 10.00
CA LEU A 125 4.74 14.28 8.63
C LEU A 125 3.69 13.60 7.74
N ASP A 126 2.50 14.14 7.74
CA ASP A 126 1.32 13.60 7.04
C ASP A 126 1.07 14.23 5.66
N ASP A 127 1.71 15.35 5.36
CA ASP A 127 1.63 16.04 4.06
C ASP A 127 3.03 16.10 3.40
N PRO A 128 3.16 15.92 2.08
CA PRO A 128 4.40 16.17 1.35
C PRO A 128 5.01 17.55 1.60
N LYS A 129 4.17 18.55 1.92
CA LYS A 129 4.63 19.90 2.33
C LYS A 129 5.40 19.88 3.64
N ASP A 130 5.17 18.91 4.51
CA ASP A 130 5.84 18.77 5.79
C ASP A 130 7.32 18.40 5.66
N VAL A 131 7.75 17.93 4.48
CA VAL A 131 9.18 17.75 4.16
C VAL A 131 9.96 19.04 4.41
N ARG A 132 9.33 20.22 4.24
CA ARG A 132 9.96 21.51 4.56
C ARG A 132 10.34 21.64 6.04
N LYS A 133 9.59 21.03 6.95
CA LYS A 133 9.90 21.01 8.41
C LYS A 133 11.23 20.28 8.68
N LEU A 134 11.61 19.33 7.82
CA LEU A 134 12.88 18.62 7.91
C LEU A 134 14.06 19.49 7.48
N LEU A 135 13.85 20.48 6.59
CA LEU A 135 14.92 21.21 5.93
C LEU A 135 15.82 22.03 6.87
N SER A 136 15.33 22.38 8.05
CA SER A 136 16.08 23.12 9.08
C SER A 136 16.77 22.25 10.11
N LEU A 137 16.53 20.92 10.09
CA LEU A 137 17.06 20.02 11.11
C LEU A 137 18.52 19.64 10.83
N GLU A 138 19.26 19.51 11.91
CA GLU A 138 20.62 18.94 11.92
C GLU A 138 20.58 17.72 12.84
N LEU A 139 20.73 16.53 12.25
CA LEU A 139 20.53 15.26 12.91
C LEU A 139 21.79 14.38 12.87
N THR A 140 21.96 13.56 13.90
CA THR A 140 22.84 12.41 13.90
C THR A 140 22.22 11.30 13.05
N GLY A 141 20.97 10.96 13.32
CA GLY A 141 20.22 9.94 12.60
C GLY A 141 18.70 10.13 12.74
N ALA A 142 17.96 9.27 12.06
CA ALA A 142 16.50 9.29 12.14
C ALA A 142 15.93 7.86 12.18
N TRP A 143 14.76 7.72 12.80
CA TRP A 143 13.92 6.54 12.71
C TRP A 143 12.55 6.92 12.16
N VAL A 144 12.08 6.18 11.15
CA VAL A 144 10.77 6.33 10.55
C VAL A 144 9.94 5.11 10.90
N ASN A 145 8.98 5.29 11.78
CA ASN A 145 8.10 4.23 12.23
C ASN A 145 6.91 4.07 11.28
N GLU A 146 6.60 2.82 10.90
CA GLU A 146 5.59 2.46 9.89
C GLU A 146 5.79 3.23 8.57
N CYS A 147 7.00 3.15 8.03
CA CYS A 147 7.42 3.95 6.88
C CYS A 147 6.58 3.73 5.61
N ARG A 148 5.83 2.62 5.52
CA ARG A 148 4.86 2.39 4.43
C ARG A 148 3.73 3.43 4.38
N GLU A 149 3.47 4.13 5.49
CA GLU A 149 2.44 5.16 5.54
C GLU A 149 2.94 6.53 5.08
N LEU A 150 4.21 6.63 4.72
CA LEU A 150 4.88 7.87 4.36
C LEU A 150 5.40 7.85 2.92
N PRO A 151 5.32 8.97 2.20
CA PRO A 151 5.88 9.07 0.87
C PRO A 151 7.42 8.98 0.91
N LYS A 152 8.02 8.42 -0.16
CA LYS A 152 9.48 8.29 -0.29
C LYS A 152 10.21 9.62 -0.10
N ALA A 153 9.61 10.75 -0.52
CA ALA A 153 10.18 12.09 -0.39
C ALA A 153 10.54 12.46 1.06
N VAL A 154 9.81 11.93 2.08
CA VAL A 154 10.15 12.10 3.49
C VAL A 154 11.47 11.41 3.81
N ILE A 155 11.65 10.19 3.33
CA ILE A 155 12.88 9.43 3.55
C ILE A 155 14.06 10.11 2.86
N ASP A 156 13.87 10.54 1.61
CA ASP A 156 14.89 11.28 0.85
C ASP A 156 15.25 12.58 1.58
N GLY A 157 14.27 13.31 2.10
CA GLY A 157 14.49 14.50 2.91
C GLY A 157 15.35 14.23 4.16
N LEU A 158 15.09 13.13 4.87
CA LEU A 158 15.87 12.74 6.05
C LEU A 158 17.31 12.36 5.70
N THR A 159 17.56 11.67 4.58
CA THR A 159 18.91 11.29 4.16
C THR A 159 19.81 12.50 3.96
N HIS A 160 19.26 13.67 3.64
CA HIS A 160 20.01 14.92 3.50
C HIS A 160 20.24 15.65 4.85
N ARG A 161 19.62 15.22 5.93
CA ARG A 161 19.66 15.88 7.25
C ARG A 161 20.48 15.11 8.29
N VAL A 162 20.63 13.81 8.13
CA VAL A 162 21.45 12.99 9.01
C VAL A 162 22.96 13.21 8.72
N GLY A 163 23.77 13.08 9.74
CA GLY A 163 25.20 13.31 9.66
C GLY A 163 25.66 14.75 9.83
N ARG A 164 24.74 15.67 10.21
CA ARG A 164 25.04 17.09 10.44
C ARG A 164 25.27 17.44 11.91
N TYR A 165 24.88 16.56 12.83
CA TYR A 165 25.08 16.73 14.26
C TYR A 165 25.75 15.50 14.86
N PRO A 166 26.68 15.63 15.82
CA PRO A 166 27.25 16.88 16.33
C PRO A 166 28.15 17.59 15.30
N THR A 167 28.52 18.83 15.59
CA THR A 167 29.37 19.65 14.71
C THR A 167 30.76 19.07 14.57
N LYS A 168 31.53 19.48 13.55
CA LYS A 168 32.95 19.09 13.41
C LYS A 168 33.78 19.47 14.62
N ALA A 169 33.46 20.61 15.27
CA ALA A 169 34.15 21.07 16.49
C ALA A 169 33.93 20.13 17.68
N ASP A 170 32.81 19.41 17.69
CA ASP A 170 32.48 18.35 18.66
C ASP A 170 32.91 16.96 18.20
N GLY A 171 33.75 16.87 17.19
CA GLY A 171 34.28 15.61 16.63
C GLY A 171 33.44 15.01 15.52
N GLY A 172 32.29 15.61 15.17
CA GLY A 172 31.36 15.08 14.16
C GLY A 172 30.68 13.79 14.56
N PRO A 173 29.66 13.34 13.82
CA PRO A 173 28.98 12.07 14.09
C PRO A 173 29.89 10.87 13.77
N SER A 174 30.04 9.95 14.69
CA SER A 174 30.76 8.70 14.48
C SER A 174 29.91 7.64 13.74
N TRP A 175 28.60 7.81 13.75
CA TRP A 175 27.62 7.10 12.95
C TRP A 175 26.50 8.08 12.55
N HIS A 176 25.99 7.91 11.33
CA HIS A 176 24.78 8.59 10.87
C HIS A 176 24.02 7.68 9.90
N GLY A 177 22.70 7.85 9.84
CA GLY A 177 21.86 7.08 8.94
C GLY A 177 20.38 7.19 9.28
N VAL A 178 19.55 6.52 8.47
CA VAL A 178 18.09 6.42 8.65
C VAL A 178 17.72 4.97 8.88
N ILE A 179 16.93 4.71 9.90
CA ILE A 179 16.35 3.40 10.16
C ILE A 179 14.84 3.45 9.93
N LEU A 180 14.30 2.39 9.35
CA LEU A 180 12.91 2.26 8.96
C LEU A 180 12.35 0.99 9.58
N ASP A 181 11.13 1.03 10.08
CA ASP A 181 10.38 -0.18 10.36
C ASP A 181 9.00 -0.13 9.73
N THR A 182 8.47 -1.29 9.37
CA THR A 182 7.15 -1.37 8.75
C THR A 182 6.60 -2.79 8.74
N ASN A 183 5.28 -2.89 8.61
CA ASN A 183 4.63 -4.11 8.14
C ASN A 183 4.68 -4.18 6.62
N PRO A 184 4.48 -5.35 5.99
CA PRO A 184 4.44 -5.47 4.54
C PRO A 184 3.39 -4.55 3.88
N MET A 185 3.63 -4.25 2.64
CA MET A 185 2.82 -3.44 1.75
C MET A 185 2.61 -4.19 0.42
N ASP A 186 1.99 -3.53 -0.52
CA ASP A 186 1.88 -4.04 -1.88
C ASP A 186 3.18 -3.90 -2.68
N THR A 187 3.23 -4.56 -3.84
CA THR A 187 4.42 -4.61 -4.70
C THR A 187 4.70 -3.32 -5.47
N ASP A 188 3.75 -2.39 -5.52
CA ASP A 188 3.93 -1.08 -6.19
C ASP A 188 4.53 -0.04 -5.25
N HIS A 189 4.57 -0.33 -3.97
CA HIS A 189 5.07 0.60 -2.98
C HIS A 189 6.58 0.82 -3.10
N TRP A 190 7.03 2.07 -2.92
CA TRP A 190 8.45 2.46 -3.03
C TRP A 190 9.40 1.60 -2.19
N TYR A 191 8.96 1.16 -0.99
CA TYR A 191 9.77 0.31 -0.12
C TYR A 191 10.01 -1.06 -0.76
N TYR A 192 8.96 -1.71 -1.30
CA TYR A 192 9.07 -2.99 -1.99
C TYR A 192 10.01 -2.86 -3.21
N GLN A 193 9.84 -1.82 -4.01
CA GLN A 193 10.66 -1.59 -5.21
C GLN A 193 12.15 -1.48 -4.86
N LEU A 194 12.50 -0.87 -3.72
CA LEU A 194 13.88 -0.76 -3.26
C LEU A 194 14.35 -2.03 -2.52
N ALA A 195 13.49 -2.71 -1.77
CA ALA A 195 13.87 -3.90 -0.99
C ALA A 195 14.09 -5.12 -1.88
N GLU A 196 13.23 -5.32 -2.88
CA GLU A 196 13.23 -6.49 -3.77
C GLU A 196 13.73 -6.16 -5.18
N GLY A 197 13.77 -4.87 -5.55
CA GLY A 197 14.21 -4.38 -6.85
C GLY A 197 15.74 -4.31 -7.02
N LYS A 198 16.17 -4.04 -8.28
CA LYS A 198 17.57 -3.92 -8.66
C LYS A 198 18.18 -2.53 -8.43
N ASP A 199 17.33 -1.50 -8.28
CA ASP A 199 17.76 -0.08 -8.22
C ASP A 199 18.10 0.37 -6.80
N ARG A 200 18.35 -0.58 -5.91
CA ARG A 200 18.72 -0.30 -4.52
C ARG A 200 20.12 0.33 -4.46
N PRO A 201 20.27 1.46 -3.75
CA PRO A 201 21.58 2.07 -3.54
C PRO A 201 22.55 1.12 -2.85
N THR A 202 23.78 1.03 -3.36
CA THR A 202 24.86 0.16 -2.88
C THR A 202 26.09 0.97 -2.48
N GLY A 203 27.15 0.31 -1.99
CA GLY A 203 28.41 0.95 -1.61
C GLY A 203 28.36 1.67 -0.27
N LYS A 204 29.05 2.82 -0.17
CA LYS A 204 29.20 3.57 1.10
C LYS A 204 27.89 4.03 1.73
N TYR A 205 26.90 4.31 0.90
CA TYR A 205 25.57 4.77 1.32
C TYR A 205 24.50 3.72 1.00
N ALA A 206 24.84 2.45 1.19
CA ALA A 206 23.95 1.32 0.90
C ALA A 206 22.66 1.39 1.69
N TRP A 207 21.58 0.98 1.02
CA TRP A 207 20.31 0.71 1.64
C TRP A 207 20.17 -0.79 1.86
N GLU A 208 19.95 -1.21 3.09
CA GLU A 208 19.84 -2.62 3.46
C GLU A 208 18.49 -2.91 4.07
N PHE A 209 17.85 -3.99 3.62
CA PHE A 209 16.52 -4.37 4.05
C PHE A 209 16.53 -5.75 4.69
N PHE A 210 15.87 -5.86 5.84
CA PHE A 210 15.82 -7.05 6.66
C PHE A 210 14.38 -7.48 6.82
N LYS A 211 14.05 -8.69 6.36
CA LYS A 211 12.72 -9.27 6.48
C LYS A 211 12.71 -10.33 7.57
N GLN A 212 11.85 -10.12 8.56
CA GLN A 212 11.68 -11.08 9.66
C GLN A 212 10.87 -12.30 9.20
N PRO A 213 11.05 -13.45 9.87
CA PRO A 213 10.24 -14.63 9.61
C PRO A 213 8.75 -14.35 9.86
N PRO A 214 7.85 -15.11 9.18
CA PRO A 214 6.42 -14.99 9.39
C PRO A 214 6.00 -15.29 10.83
N GLY A 215 4.93 -14.61 11.31
CA GLY A 215 4.32 -14.91 12.60
C GLY A 215 3.46 -16.17 12.54
N VAL A 216 2.82 -16.43 11.40
CA VAL A 216 2.02 -17.62 11.12
C VAL A 216 2.44 -18.27 9.81
N LEU A 217 2.23 -19.58 9.68
CA LEU A 217 2.45 -20.37 8.47
C LEU A 217 1.09 -20.78 7.90
N GLU A 218 0.89 -20.58 6.58
CA GLU A 218 -0.23 -21.16 5.85
C GLU A 218 0.08 -22.65 5.62
N ILE A 219 -0.84 -23.53 6.02
CA ILE A 219 -0.66 -24.98 5.95
C ILE A 219 -1.55 -25.52 4.84
N PRO A 220 -1.03 -26.33 3.90
CA PRO A 220 -1.84 -27.04 2.93
C PRO A 220 -2.88 -27.92 3.62
N THR A 221 -4.08 -28.02 3.04
CA THR A 221 -5.17 -28.81 3.65
C THR A 221 -4.79 -30.26 3.84
N ASP A 222 -3.99 -30.82 2.92
CA ASP A 222 -3.53 -32.20 2.97
C ASP A 222 -2.54 -32.49 4.10
N ASP A 223 -1.90 -31.44 4.64
CA ASP A 223 -0.94 -31.54 5.75
C ASP A 223 -1.62 -31.31 7.12
N VAL A 224 -2.93 -31.08 7.16
CA VAL A 224 -3.68 -30.88 8.39
C VAL A 224 -4.19 -32.21 8.92
N PRO A 225 -3.93 -32.54 10.21
CA PRO A 225 -4.47 -33.77 10.80
C PRO A 225 -6.00 -33.84 10.71
N VAL A 226 -6.53 -35.00 10.33
CA VAL A 226 -7.98 -35.21 10.23
C VAL A 226 -8.62 -35.20 11.61
N GLU A 227 -7.89 -35.71 12.63
CA GLU A 227 -8.36 -35.76 14.00
C GLU A 227 -7.88 -34.56 14.82
N MET A 228 -8.83 -33.84 15.43
CA MET A 228 -8.63 -32.73 16.36
C MET A 228 -7.57 -31.70 15.90
N PRO A 229 -7.69 -31.10 14.70
CA PRO A 229 -6.68 -30.18 14.19
C PRO A 229 -6.43 -28.99 15.12
N GLU A 230 -7.46 -28.45 15.76
CA GLU A 230 -7.34 -27.32 16.68
C GLU A 230 -6.57 -27.65 17.94
N ALA A 231 -6.75 -28.87 18.47
CA ALA A 231 -5.97 -29.35 19.63
C ALA A 231 -4.47 -29.50 19.30
N ASN A 232 -4.14 -29.70 18.03
CA ASN A 232 -2.78 -29.75 17.50
C ASN A 232 -2.23 -28.37 17.06
N GLY A 233 -2.93 -27.27 17.39
CA GLY A 233 -2.50 -25.91 17.11
C GLY A 233 -2.70 -25.46 15.66
N PHE A 234 -3.60 -26.11 14.90
CA PHE A 234 -4.03 -25.66 13.59
C PHE A 234 -5.30 -24.84 13.73
N ILE A 235 -5.34 -23.69 13.04
CA ILE A 235 -6.45 -22.76 13.14
C ILE A 235 -7.00 -22.51 11.73
N GLN A 236 -8.31 -22.71 11.55
CA GLN A 236 -8.98 -22.38 10.32
C GLN A 236 -9.43 -20.92 10.35
N SER A 237 -8.98 -20.14 9.38
CA SER A 237 -9.40 -18.74 9.21
C SER A 237 -9.35 -18.34 7.75
N SER A 238 -10.39 -17.60 7.27
CA SER A 238 -10.52 -17.15 5.88
C SER A 238 -10.34 -18.26 4.84
N GLY A 239 -10.93 -19.44 5.10
CA GLY A 239 -10.89 -20.58 4.18
C GLY A 239 -9.53 -21.27 4.06
N LYS A 240 -8.59 -20.96 4.97
CA LYS A 240 -7.23 -21.51 5.00
C LYS A 240 -6.90 -22.04 6.39
N TRP A 241 -5.94 -22.96 6.44
CA TRP A 241 -5.37 -23.46 7.68
C TRP A 241 -4.06 -22.74 8.01
N TRP A 242 -3.90 -22.41 9.29
CA TRP A 242 -2.77 -21.66 9.81
C TRP A 242 -2.20 -22.31 11.05
N ARG A 243 -0.93 -22.05 11.28
CA ARG A 243 -0.26 -22.43 12.51
C ARG A 243 0.70 -21.33 12.94
N SER A 244 0.77 -21.05 14.24
CA SER A 244 1.80 -20.15 14.78
C SER A 244 3.19 -20.64 14.41
N ASN A 245 4.05 -19.73 13.93
CA ASN A 245 5.41 -20.07 13.55
C ASN A 245 6.33 -20.11 14.79
N PRO A 246 6.87 -21.25 15.18
CA PRO A 246 7.76 -21.32 16.35
C PRO A 246 9.08 -20.57 16.16
N LYS A 247 9.42 -20.21 14.91
CA LYS A 247 10.59 -19.41 14.55
C LYS A 247 10.28 -17.90 14.42
N ALA A 248 9.05 -17.47 14.76
CA ALA A 248 8.70 -16.06 14.76
C ALA A 248 9.55 -15.31 15.79
N GLU A 249 10.18 -14.23 15.36
CA GLU A 249 10.97 -13.40 16.27
C GLU A 249 10.06 -12.72 17.30
N ASN A 250 10.58 -12.53 18.53
CA ASN A 250 9.85 -11.95 19.66
C ASN A 250 8.70 -12.80 20.22
N ILE A 251 8.45 -14.01 19.73
CA ILE A 251 7.30 -14.84 20.14
C ILE A 251 7.30 -15.11 21.67
N ASN A 252 8.48 -15.25 22.27
CA ASN A 252 8.63 -15.52 23.70
C ASN A 252 8.25 -14.32 24.60
N ASN A 253 8.15 -13.12 24.04
CA ASN A 253 7.74 -11.91 24.76
C ASN A 253 6.26 -11.55 24.51
N LEU A 254 5.57 -12.34 23.69
CA LEU A 254 4.16 -12.16 23.40
C LEU A 254 3.31 -13.06 24.32
N PRO A 255 2.05 -12.68 24.59
CA PRO A 255 1.13 -13.57 25.29
C PRO A 255 0.99 -14.92 24.57
N THR A 256 0.82 -16.00 25.34
CA THR A 256 0.57 -17.32 24.78
C THR A 256 -0.63 -17.30 23.84
N GLY A 257 -0.48 -17.88 22.65
CA GLY A 257 -1.56 -17.89 21.64
C GLY A 257 -1.79 -16.53 20.95
N TYR A 258 -0.86 -15.58 21.06
CA TYR A 258 -1.00 -14.24 20.44
C TYR A 258 -1.37 -14.30 18.97
N TYR A 259 -0.62 -15.07 18.18
CA TYR A 259 -0.90 -15.19 16.75
C TYR A 259 -2.19 -15.96 16.47
N ASP A 260 -2.54 -16.91 17.32
CA ASP A 260 -3.77 -17.70 17.20
C ASP A 260 -5.02 -16.80 17.37
N GLN A 261 -4.99 -15.93 18.41
CA GLN A 261 -6.04 -14.94 18.64
C GLN A 261 -6.12 -13.91 17.50
N LEU A 262 -4.98 -13.58 16.90
CA LEU A 262 -4.90 -12.59 15.84
C LEU A 262 -5.60 -13.02 14.54
N LEU A 263 -5.74 -14.33 14.29
CA LEU A 263 -6.37 -14.90 13.10
C LEU A 263 -7.90 -14.79 13.11
N GLY A 264 -8.52 -14.70 14.29
CA GLY A 264 -9.98 -14.73 14.46
C GLY A 264 -10.69 -13.60 13.71
N GLY A 265 -11.62 -13.95 12.78
CA GLY A 265 -12.46 -12.99 12.07
C GLY A 265 -11.73 -12.04 11.11
N LYS A 266 -10.48 -12.32 10.75
CA LYS A 266 -9.70 -11.49 9.84
C LYS A 266 -9.81 -11.96 8.40
N LYS A 267 -9.73 -11.03 7.44
CA LYS A 267 -9.66 -11.35 6.00
C LYS A 267 -8.29 -11.93 5.65
N LEU A 268 -8.25 -12.71 4.58
CA LEU A 268 -7.04 -13.39 4.11
C LEU A 268 -5.88 -12.43 3.81
N ASP A 269 -6.16 -11.31 3.15
CA ASP A 269 -5.18 -10.27 2.85
C ASP A 269 -4.60 -9.65 4.12
N TRP A 270 -5.45 -9.42 5.12
CA TRP A 270 -5.01 -8.92 6.43
C TRP A 270 -4.09 -9.93 7.14
N ILE A 271 -4.46 -11.21 7.15
CA ILE A 271 -3.65 -12.28 7.77
C ILE A 271 -2.28 -12.36 7.07
N ARG A 272 -2.28 -12.39 5.74
CA ARG A 272 -1.05 -12.44 4.95
C ARG A 272 -0.14 -11.23 5.20
N CYS A 273 -0.70 -10.03 5.26
CA CYS A 273 0.06 -8.82 5.53
C CYS A 273 0.59 -8.79 6.97
N TYR A 274 -0.30 -8.84 7.95
CA TYR A 274 0.03 -8.48 9.32
C TYR A 274 0.49 -9.66 10.17
N ALA A 275 -0.05 -10.85 9.96
CA ALA A 275 0.32 -12.03 10.72
C ALA A 275 1.41 -12.88 10.03
N GLN A 276 1.28 -13.11 8.71
CA GLN A 276 2.27 -13.86 7.95
C GLN A 276 3.49 -13.01 7.57
N GLY A 277 3.36 -11.69 7.40
CA GLY A 277 4.45 -10.82 6.97
C GLY A 277 4.77 -10.93 5.47
N SER A 278 3.77 -11.24 4.66
CA SER A 278 3.87 -11.34 3.21
C SER A 278 3.48 -10.02 2.54
N TYR A 279 4.16 -9.67 1.46
CA TYR A 279 3.76 -8.54 0.62
C TYR A 279 2.39 -8.83 0.02
N THR A 280 1.44 -7.98 0.33
CA THR A 280 0.07 -8.09 -0.16
C THR A 280 -0.63 -6.75 -0.07
N TYR A 281 -1.63 -6.56 -0.90
CA TYR A 281 -2.52 -5.42 -0.81
C TYR A 281 -3.59 -5.69 0.25
N VAL A 282 -3.63 -4.86 1.29
CA VAL A 282 -4.70 -4.90 2.30
C VAL A 282 -5.78 -3.92 1.89
N GLN A 283 -6.98 -4.42 1.71
CA GLN A 283 -8.13 -3.64 1.32
C GLN A 283 -8.53 -2.63 2.41
N GLU A 284 -8.43 -1.34 2.09
CA GLU A 284 -8.87 -0.24 2.93
C GLU A 284 -10.26 0.24 2.48
N GLY A 285 -11.27 0.10 3.34
CA GLY A 285 -12.63 0.54 3.03
C GLY A 285 -13.47 -0.48 2.24
N MET A 286 -14.59 -0.03 1.65
CA MET A 286 -15.48 -0.85 0.83
C MET A 286 -15.12 -0.69 -0.65
N PRO A 287 -14.75 -1.77 -1.37
CA PRO A 287 -14.44 -1.69 -2.80
C PRO A 287 -15.57 -1.06 -3.59
N ILE A 288 -15.22 -0.36 -4.66
CA ILE A 288 -16.23 0.12 -5.63
C ILE A 288 -16.90 -1.06 -6.32
N TRP A 289 -16.13 -2.10 -6.65
CA TRP A 289 -16.61 -3.31 -7.31
C TRP A 289 -16.37 -4.55 -6.44
N PRO A 290 -17.23 -4.82 -5.45
CA PRO A 290 -17.16 -6.06 -4.65
C PRO A 290 -17.43 -7.32 -5.50
N GLU A 291 -17.94 -7.13 -6.72
CA GLU A 291 -18.19 -8.17 -7.71
C GLU A 291 -16.91 -8.71 -8.37
N TYR A 292 -15.80 -7.97 -8.27
CA TYR A 292 -14.52 -8.37 -8.85
C TYR A 292 -13.85 -9.47 -8.04
N ASP A 293 -13.43 -10.54 -8.73
CA ASP A 293 -12.64 -11.62 -8.15
C ASP A 293 -11.41 -11.89 -9.03
N ASP A 294 -10.22 -11.59 -8.48
CA ASP A 294 -8.94 -11.73 -9.18
C ASP A 294 -8.61 -13.19 -9.54
N THR A 295 -9.17 -14.16 -8.81
CA THR A 295 -8.92 -15.59 -9.06
C THR A 295 -9.66 -16.15 -10.27
N THR A 296 -10.85 -15.62 -10.56
CA THR A 296 -11.72 -16.11 -11.62
C THR A 296 -11.74 -15.22 -12.87
N MET A 297 -11.39 -13.94 -12.72
CA MET A 297 -11.49 -12.95 -13.79
C MET A 297 -10.16 -12.63 -14.47
N VAL A 298 -9.02 -13.07 -13.93
CA VAL A 298 -7.70 -12.84 -14.53
C VAL A 298 -7.31 -13.99 -15.45
N SER A 299 -6.89 -13.65 -16.67
CA SER A 299 -6.48 -14.66 -17.66
C SER A 299 -5.39 -14.08 -18.58
N ASP A 300 -4.69 -14.94 -19.30
CA ASP A 300 -3.88 -14.53 -20.45
C ASP A 300 -4.83 -14.29 -21.61
N LEU A 301 -4.90 -13.05 -22.09
CA LEU A 301 -5.82 -12.62 -23.14
C LEU A 301 -5.02 -12.08 -24.31
N GLU A 302 -5.40 -12.53 -25.51
CA GLU A 302 -4.93 -11.96 -26.76
C GLU A 302 -6.09 -11.25 -27.48
N PRO A 303 -5.83 -10.20 -28.27
CA PRO A 303 -6.87 -9.51 -29.00
C PRO A 303 -7.49 -10.40 -30.10
N GLU A 304 -8.83 -10.36 -30.21
CA GLU A 304 -9.58 -11.10 -31.23
C GLU A 304 -9.61 -10.34 -32.55
N GLU A 305 -9.14 -10.95 -33.63
CA GLU A 305 -9.12 -10.31 -34.95
C GLU A 305 -10.54 -10.03 -35.49
N GLY A 306 -10.66 -8.88 -36.14
CA GLY A 306 -11.92 -8.41 -36.68
C GLY A 306 -12.88 -7.78 -35.65
N VAL A 307 -12.50 -7.75 -34.37
CA VAL A 307 -13.23 -7.02 -33.32
C VAL A 307 -12.52 -5.69 -33.04
N PRO A 308 -13.22 -4.54 -33.06
CA PRO A 308 -12.60 -3.25 -32.75
C PRO A 308 -12.18 -3.16 -31.29
N VAL A 309 -11.05 -2.51 -31.04
CA VAL A 309 -10.58 -2.20 -29.71
C VAL A 309 -11.29 -0.95 -29.18
N GLN A 310 -11.96 -1.09 -28.05
CA GLN A 310 -12.54 0.02 -27.32
C GLN A 310 -11.47 0.63 -26.45
N VAL A 311 -11.33 1.94 -26.45
CA VAL A 311 -10.39 2.66 -25.59
C VAL A 311 -11.18 3.63 -24.71
N GLY A 312 -11.09 3.49 -23.40
CA GLY A 312 -11.71 4.43 -22.46
C GLY A 312 -10.66 5.30 -21.81
N ILE A 313 -10.90 6.61 -21.72
CA ILE A 313 -9.94 7.59 -21.21
C ILE A 313 -10.56 8.40 -20.07
N ASP A 314 -9.83 8.48 -18.97
CA ASP A 314 -10.04 9.46 -17.90
C ASP A 314 -9.02 10.60 -18.08
N PHE A 315 -9.52 11.83 -18.27
CA PHE A 315 -8.68 13.02 -18.45
C PHE A 315 -8.34 13.63 -17.07
N GLY A 316 -7.24 14.33 -16.99
CA GLY A 316 -6.82 15.04 -15.78
C GLY A 316 -5.29 15.15 -15.72
N LEU A 317 -4.76 15.50 -14.56
CA LEU A 317 -3.31 15.55 -14.32
C LEU A 317 -2.64 14.16 -14.20
N THR A 318 -3.46 13.12 -14.08
CA THR A 318 -3.01 11.72 -14.05
C THR A 318 -3.85 10.92 -15.05
N PRO A 319 -3.72 11.23 -16.36
CA PRO A 319 -4.56 10.60 -17.36
C PRO A 319 -4.30 9.10 -17.46
N ALA A 320 -5.38 8.34 -17.67
CA ALA A 320 -5.33 6.89 -17.84
C ALA A 320 -6.17 6.44 -19.03
N ALA A 321 -5.74 5.38 -19.71
CA ALA A 321 -6.50 4.73 -20.77
C ALA A 321 -6.57 3.21 -20.56
N ILE A 322 -7.72 2.62 -20.88
CA ILE A 322 -7.96 1.19 -20.88
C ILE A 322 -8.34 0.73 -22.28
N PHE A 323 -7.70 -0.36 -22.71
CA PHE A 323 -7.95 -0.98 -24.01
C PHE A 323 -8.71 -2.30 -23.78
N ALA A 324 -9.87 -2.42 -24.40
CA ALA A 324 -10.72 -3.58 -24.24
C ALA A 324 -11.39 -4.00 -25.56
N GLN A 325 -11.81 -5.25 -25.64
CA GLN A 325 -12.69 -5.73 -26.70
C GLN A 325 -13.94 -6.35 -26.11
N ARG A 326 -15.07 -6.12 -26.75
CA ARG A 326 -16.26 -6.93 -26.57
C ARG A 326 -16.25 -8.03 -27.62
N VAL A 327 -15.72 -9.19 -27.26
CA VAL A 327 -15.52 -10.32 -28.17
C VAL A 327 -16.85 -10.89 -28.67
N LYS A 328 -16.83 -11.73 -29.71
CA LYS A 328 -18.02 -12.20 -30.41
C LYS A 328 -19.08 -12.86 -29.55
N ASN A 329 -18.69 -13.55 -28.49
CA ASN A 329 -19.63 -14.13 -27.53
C ASN A 329 -20.23 -13.11 -26.54
N GLY A 330 -19.85 -11.83 -26.64
CA GLY A 330 -20.36 -10.74 -25.81
C GLY A 330 -19.61 -10.52 -24.49
N ARG A 331 -18.51 -11.26 -24.24
CA ARG A 331 -17.64 -11.08 -23.08
C ARG A 331 -16.73 -9.87 -23.30
N TRP A 332 -16.42 -9.18 -22.23
CA TRP A 332 -15.40 -8.13 -22.22
C TRP A 332 -14.02 -8.70 -21.88
N HIS A 333 -13.07 -8.43 -22.73
CA HIS A 333 -11.65 -8.70 -22.52
C HIS A 333 -10.93 -7.39 -22.34
N ILE A 334 -10.42 -7.11 -21.13
CA ILE A 334 -9.53 -5.99 -20.87
C ILE A 334 -8.11 -6.44 -21.23
N LEU A 335 -7.53 -5.83 -22.25
CA LEU A 335 -6.31 -6.31 -22.88
C LEU A 335 -5.06 -5.58 -22.42
N HIS A 336 -5.17 -4.25 -22.23
CA HIS A 336 -4.03 -3.40 -21.93
C HIS A 336 -4.44 -2.16 -21.15
N GLU A 337 -3.49 -1.55 -20.42
CA GLU A 337 -3.68 -0.31 -19.68
C GLU A 337 -2.51 0.65 -19.90
N LEU A 338 -2.80 1.94 -20.05
CA LEU A 338 -1.84 3.03 -20.00
C LEU A 338 -2.19 3.93 -18.83
N VAL A 339 -1.32 3.96 -17.81
CA VAL A 339 -1.49 4.79 -16.62
C VAL A 339 -0.29 5.70 -16.48
N THR A 340 -0.53 7.00 -16.42
CA THR A 340 0.53 8.01 -16.30
C THR A 340 0.40 8.77 -14.98
N PHE A 341 1.43 9.52 -14.62
CA PHE A 341 1.46 10.33 -13.40
C PHE A 341 1.96 11.73 -13.74
N ASP A 342 1.25 12.74 -13.23
CA ASP A 342 1.59 14.16 -13.41
C ASP A 342 2.01 14.49 -14.86
N MET A 343 1.13 14.17 -15.80
CA MET A 343 1.40 14.25 -17.22
C MET A 343 0.37 15.10 -17.95
N GLY A 344 0.85 16.08 -18.72
CA GLY A 344 -0.01 16.90 -19.58
C GLY A 344 -0.58 16.10 -20.76
N LEU A 345 -1.74 16.55 -21.23
CA LEU A 345 -2.53 15.89 -22.28
C LEU A 345 -1.72 15.61 -23.56
N ASN A 346 -0.89 16.54 -24.02
CA ASN A 346 -0.07 16.38 -25.23
C ASN A 346 0.82 15.15 -25.18
N ARG A 347 1.56 14.99 -24.08
CA ARG A 347 2.45 13.84 -23.89
C ARG A 347 1.68 12.54 -23.75
N PHE A 348 0.55 12.59 -23.03
CA PHE A 348 -0.32 11.43 -22.87
C PHE A 348 -0.87 10.94 -24.20
N VAL A 349 -1.39 11.85 -25.07
CA VAL A 349 -1.95 11.48 -26.38
C VAL A 349 -0.87 10.91 -27.30
N THR A 350 0.37 11.44 -27.23
CA THR A 350 1.50 10.86 -27.96
C THR A 350 1.77 9.41 -27.53
N MET A 351 1.87 9.17 -26.22
CA MET A 351 2.05 7.80 -25.68
C MET A 351 0.87 6.90 -26.03
N LEU A 352 -0.37 7.40 -25.93
CA LEU A 352 -1.55 6.64 -26.31
C LEU A 352 -1.48 6.15 -27.76
N LYS A 353 -1.07 7.04 -28.69
CA LYS A 353 -0.89 6.69 -30.11
C LYS A 353 0.22 5.65 -30.31
N GLU A 354 1.32 5.76 -29.58
CA GLU A 354 2.39 4.76 -29.58
C GLU A 354 1.92 3.39 -29.09
N GLU A 355 1.20 3.34 -27.96
CA GLU A 355 0.62 2.12 -27.40
C GLU A 355 -0.37 1.45 -28.38
N MET A 356 -1.24 2.24 -29.03
CA MET A 356 -2.16 1.77 -30.04
C MET A 356 -1.41 1.10 -31.21
N ASN A 357 -0.32 1.68 -31.68
CA ASN A 357 0.47 1.17 -32.79
C ASN A 357 1.31 -0.07 -32.41
N ILE A 358 1.84 -0.10 -31.18
CA ILE A 358 2.71 -1.19 -30.71
C ILE A 358 1.89 -2.45 -30.40
N PHE A 359 0.82 -2.30 -29.63
CA PHE A 359 0.06 -3.45 -29.12
C PHE A 359 -1.09 -3.86 -30.03
N PHE A 360 -1.60 -2.94 -30.87
CA PHE A 360 -2.78 -3.21 -31.70
C PHE A 360 -2.62 -2.71 -33.16
N PRO A 361 -1.51 -3.04 -33.87
CA PRO A 361 -1.14 -2.41 -35.14
C PRO A 361 -2.13 -2.65 -36.28
N LYS A 362 -3.04 -3.63 -36.17
CA LYS A 362 -4.00 -4.00 -37.24
C LYS A 362 -5.45 -3.80 -36.83
N PHE A 363 -5.69 -3.18 -35.68
CA PHE A 363 -7.04 -3.08 -35.15
C PHE A 363 -7.65 -1.69 -35.42
N GLN A 364 -8.98 -1.68 -35.57
CA GLN A 364 -9.75 -0.44 -35.53
C GLN A 364 -10.02 -0.04 -34.10
N PHE A 365 -10.05 1.26 -33.83
CA PHE A 365 -10.27 1.79 -32.49
C PHE A 365 -11.58 2.57 -32.40
N MET A 366 -12.25 2.42 -31.27
CA MET A 366 -13.36 3.24 -30.83
C MET A 366 -12.97 3.89 -29.49
N VAL A 367 -12.73 5.20 -29.52
CA VAL A 367 -12.15 5.90 -28.36
C VAL A 367 -13.24 6.72 -27.67
N TRP A 368 -13.34 6.54 -26.37
CA TRP A 368 -14.33 7.16 -25.48
C TRP A 368 -13.63 7.89 -24.34
N GLY A 369 -14.10 9.06 -23.98
CA GLY A 369 -13.51 9.82 -22.88
C GLY A 369 -14.55 10.37 -21.91
N ASP A 370 -14.04 10.84 -20.78
CA ASP A 370 -14.84 11.59 -19.82
C ASP A 370 -15.52 12.77 -20.51
N PRO A 371 -16.85 12.93 -20.40
CA PRO A 371 -17.55 14.12 -20.92
C PRO A 371 -17.00 15.45 -20.41
N ALA A 372 -16.36 15.48 -19.24
CA ALA A 372 -15.68 16.68 -18.73
C ALA A 372 -14.56 17.18 -19.67
N GLY A 373 -13.97 16.29 -20.49
CA GLY A 373 -13.02 16.68 -21.54
C GLY A 373 -13.59 17.57 -22.66
N GLN A 374 -14.90 17.82 -22.68
CA GLN A 374 -15.53 18.85 -23.55
C GLN A 374 -15.38 20.28 -23.00
N GLN A 375 -14.93 20.45 -21.76
CA GLN A 375 -14.64 21.77 -21.22
C GLN A 375 -13.43 22.37 -21.95
N ARG A 376 -13.55 23.65 -22.35
CA ARG A 376 -12.46 24.37 -23.01
C ARG A 376 -11.37 24.69 -21.99
N ASP A 377 -10.13 24.51 -22.40
CA ASP A 377 -8.99 25.01 -21.66
C ASP A 377 -9.00 26.56 -21.70
N GLN A 378 -8.72 27.18 -20.55
CA GLN A 378 -8.75 28.67 -20.44
C GLN A 378 -7.62 29.37 -21.21
N ILE A 379 -6.57 28.64 -21.58
CA ILE A 379 -5.38 29.20 -22.24
C ILE A 379 -5.47 29.01 -23.75
N TYR A 380 -5.86 27.81 -24.20
CA TYR A 380 -5.83 27.46 -25.64
C TYR A 380 -7.21 27.42 -26.30
N GLU A 381 -8.29 27.63 -25.52
CA GLU A 381 -9.69 27.59 -25.96
C GLU A 381 -10.10 26.29 -26.68
N THR A 382 -9.30 25.24 -26.59
CA THR A 382 -9.52 23.93 -27.19
C THR A 382 -10.00 22.91 -26.17
N THR A 383 -10.74 21.89 -26.62
CA THR A 383 -11.14 20.77 -25.77
C THR A 383 -10.11 19.64 -25.85
N ALA A 384 -10.12 18.71 -24.85
CA ALA A 384 -9.31 17.50 -24.91
C ALA A 384 -9.62 16.68 -26.17
N PHE A 385 -10.87 16.62 -26.59
CA PHE A 385 -11.29 15.93 -27.82
C PHE A 385 -10.80 16.60 -29.10
N ASP A 386 -10.79 17.94 -29.16
CA ASP A 386 -10.23 18.65 -30.29
C ASP A 386 -8.74 18.43 -30.40
N HIS A 387 -8.04 18.45 -29.27
CA HIS A 387 -6.62 18.16 -29.23
C HIS A 387 -6.30 16.72 -29.70
N MET A 388 -7.06 15.72 -29.27
CA MET A 388 -6.90 14.33 -29.74
C MET A 388 -7.15 14.21 -31.25
N ARG A 389 -8.12 14.97 -31.78
CA ARG A 389 -8.41 15.01 -33.22
C ARG A 389 -7.23 15.57 -34.04
N THR A 390 -6.49 16.57 -33.54
CA THR A 390 -5.29 17.09 -34.21
C THR A 390 -4.17 16.05 -34.30
N MET A 391 -4.23 15.00 -33.48
CA MET A 391 -3.29 13.87 -33.50
C MET A 391 -3.89 12.61 -34.15
N ASP A 392 -4.92 12.75 -34.96
CA ASP A 392 -5.63 11.67 -35.68
C ASP A 392 -6.34 10.65 -34.80
N ILE A 393 -6.66 10.98 -33.54
CA ILE A 393 -7.44 10.13 -32.65
C ILE A 393 -8.87 10.68 -32.55
N LEU A 394 -9.83 9.95 -33.14
CA LEU A 394 -11.24 10.29 -33.11
C LEU A 394 -11.89 9.81 -31.82
N ALA A 395 -11.69 10.56 -30.74
CA ALA A 395 -12.33 10.29 -29.47
C ALA A 395 -13.72 10.92 -29.37
N ARG A 396 -14.63 10.26 -28.66
CA ARG A 396 -16.00 10.72 -28.43
C ARG A 396 -16.26 10.80 -26.92
N PRO A 397 -17.01 11.79 -26.45
CA PRO A 397 -17.45 11.80 -25.06
C PRO A 397 -18.43 10.66 -24.80
N CYS A 398 -18.33 10.04 -23.61
CA CYS A 398 -19.34 9.11 -23.14
C CYS A 398 -20.68 9.82 -22.90
N ALA A 399 -21.77 9.06 -22.87
CA ALA A 399 -23.12 9.60 -22.69
C ALA A 399 -23.32 10.32 -21.35
N THR A 400 -22.56 9.94 -20.34
CA THR A 400 -22.63 10.53 -18.99
C THR A 400 -21.33 10.32 -18.23
N ASN A 401 -21.05 11.21 -17.27
CA ASN A 401 -20.01 11.05 -16.27
C ASN A 401 -20.55 10.62 -14.90
N ASP A 402 -21.84 10.25 -14.81
CA ASP A 402 -22.43 9.77 -13.55
C ASP A 402 -21.68 8.55 -13.05
N PHE A 403 -21.21 8.64 -11.81
CA PHE A 403 -20.40 7.59 -11.19
C PHE A 403 -21.15 6.26 -11.08
N LYS A 404 -22.44 6.29 -10.73
CA LYS A 404 -23.24 5.07 -10.57
C LYS A 404 -23.38 4.33 -11.88
N VAL A 405 -23.63 5.06 -12.97
CA VAL A 405 -23.75 4.49 -14.32
C VAL A 405 -22.43 3.86 -14.77
N ARG A 406 -21.31 4.54 -14.53
CA ARG A 406 -19.96 4.01 -14.86
C ARG A 406 -19.61 2.79 -14.02
N ARG A 407 -19.95 2.80 -12.73
CA ARG A 407 -19.77 1.64 -11.85
C ARG A 407 -20.53 0.41 -12.36
N GLU A 408 -21.80 0.60 -12.70
CA GLU A 408 -22.66 -0.49 -13.20
C GLU A 408 -22.19 -1.01 -14.57
N ALA A 409 -21.61 -0.16 -15.41
CA ALA A 409 -21.04 -0.60 -16.70
C ALA A 409 -19.94 -1.65 -16.54
N LEU A 410 -19.21 -1.66 -15.42
CA LEU A 410 -18.23 -2.68 -15.07
C LEU A 410 -18.86 -3.83 -14.25
N ALA A 411 -19.74 -3.52 -13.30
CA ALA A 411 -20.32 -4.51 -12.39
C ALA A 411 -21.20 -5.54 -13.09
N ILE A 412 -22.01 -5.10 -14.07
CA ILE A 412 -22.91 -5.99 -14.83
C ILE A 412 -22.16 -7.09 -15.60
N PRO A 413 -21.12 -6.80 -16.40
CA PRO A 413 -20.31 -7.83 -17.03
C PRO A 413 -19.62 -8.76 -16.04
N MET A 414 -19.17 -8.27 -14.88
CA MET A 414 -18.54 -9.10 -13.85
C MET A 414 -19.50 -10.14 -13.27
N GLN A 415 -20.77 -9.76 -13.08
CA GLN A 415 -21.80 -10.66 -12.56
C GLN A 415 -22.41 -11.58 -13.63
N ARG A 416 -22.32 -11.19 -14.91
CA ARG A 416 -22.85 -11.97 -16.03
C ARG A 416 -22.01 -13.22 -16.26
N LEU A 417 -22.64 -14.37 -16.41
CA LEU A 417 -21.98 -15.59 -16.84
C LEU A 417 -22.21 -15.83 -18.35
N ILE A 418 -21.13 -16.10 -19.05
CA ILE A 418 -21.13 -16.48 -20.46
C ILE A 418 -20.34 -17.79 -20.56
N GLU A 419 -21.00 -18.86 -20.99
CA GLU A 419 -20.40 -20.21 -21.10
C GLU A 419 -19.73 -20.65 -19.77
N GLY A 420 -20.41 -20.39 -18.64
CA GLY A 420 -19.93 -20.78 -17.32
C GLY A 420 -18.76 -19.93 -16.75
N LYS A 421 -18.32 -18.89 -17.45
CA LYS A 421 -17.25 -17.97 -17.00
C LYS A 421 -17.79 -16.54 -16.88
N PRO A 422 -17.15 -15.67 -16.07
CA PRO A 422 -17.53 -14.28 -15.99
C PRO A 422 -17.57 -13.58 -17.35
N GLY A 423 -18.54 -12.71 -17.56
CA GLY A 423 -18.65 -11.88 -18.76
C GLY A 423 -17.59 -10.75 -18.86
N PHE A 424 -16.71 -10.69 -17.88
CA PHE A 424 -15.59 -9.77 -17.78
C PHE A 424 -14.31 -10.56 -17.48
N LEU A 425 -13.30 -10.41 -18.31
CA LEU A 425 -11.96 -10.95 -18.08
C LEU A 425 -10.93 -9.86 -18.26
N ILE A 426 -9.86 -9.93 -17.48
CA ILE A 426 -8.77 -8.96 -17.50
C ILE A 426 -7.42 -9.67 -17.70
N ASN A 427 -6.57 -9.08 -18.55
CA ASN A 427 -5.23 -9.59 -18.78
C ASN A 427 -4.38 -9.43 -17.50
N LYS A 428 -3.60 -10.47 -17.18
CA LYS A 428 -2.69 -10.46 -16.02
C LYS A 428 -1.71 -9.29 -16.01
N LYS A 429 -1.40 -8.70 -17.18
CA LYS A 429 -0.51 -7.55 -17.34
C LYS A 429 -1.13 -6.23 -16.86
N CYS A 430 -2.47 -6.13 -16.78
CA CYS A 430 -3.19 -4.93 -16.34
C CYS A 430 -3.16 -4.81 -14.80
N GLN A 431 -1.99 -4.65 -14.21
CA GLN A 431 -1.78 -4.72 -12.76
C GLN A 431 -2.43 -3.55 -12.02
N ARG A 432 -2.41 -2.34 -12.60
CA ARG A 432 -3.00 -1.13 -12.01
C ARG A 432 -4.51 -1.22 -11.94
N LEU A 433 -5.16 -1.65 -13.02
CA LEU A 433 -6.61 -1.84 -13.04
C LEU A 433 -7.03 -2.98 -12.10
N ARG A 434 -6.34 -4.12 -12.12
CA ARG A 434 -6.60 -5.23 -11.18
C ARG A 434 -6.57 -4.75 -9.73
N LYS A 435 -5.57 -3.97 -9.37
CA LYS A 435 -5.45 -3.39 -8.03
C LYS A 435 -6.57 -2.38 -7.72
N SER A 436 -6.95 -1.55 -8.69
CA SER A 436 -8.08 -0.63 -8.59
C SER A 436 -9.37 -1.40 -8.28
N LEU A 437 -9.66 -2.46 -9.06
CA LEU A 437 -10.85 -3.29 -8.93
C LEU A 437 -10.88 -4.10 -7.63
N ALA A 438 -9.73 -4.61 -7.20
CA ALA A 438 -9.59 -5.37 -5.95
C ALA A 438 -9.74 -4.54 -4.67
N GLY A 439 -10.03 -3.23 -4.81
CA GLY A 439 -10.33 -2.33 -3.68
C GLY A 439 -9.34 -1.19 -3.49
N GLY A 440 -8.36 -1.00 -4.41
CA GLY A 440 -7.54 0.22 -4.46
C GLY A 440 -8.40 1.46 -4.64
N TYR A 441 -9.43 1.36 -5.47
CA TYR A 441 -10.51 2.33 -5.57
C TYR A 441 -11.68 1.90 -4.68
N HIS A 442 -11.95 2.68 -3.63
CA HIS A 442 -12.88 2.28 -2.57
C HIS A 442 -13.66 3.46 -1.98
N PHE A 443 -14.74 3.15 -1.28
CA PHE A 443 -15.43 4.10 -0.41
C PHE A 443 -14.73 4.16 0.95
N LYS A 444 -14.33 5.36 1.35
CA LYS A 444 -13.64 5.56 2.63
C LYS A 444 -14.57 5.26 3.81
N ARG A 445 -14.07 4.51 4.78
CA ARG A 445 -14.78 4.22 6.02
C ARG A 445 -14.92 5.49 6.85
N ILE A 446 -16.12 5.76 7.37
CA ILE A 446 -16.38 6.82 8.33
C ILE A 446 -16.26 6.19 9.72
N SER A 447 -15.33 6.69 10.55
CA SER A 447 -15.23 6.25 11.94
C SER A 447 -16.45 6.68 12.71
N MET A 448 -17.22 5.75 13.26
CA MET A 448 -18.31 6.04 14.20
C MET A 448 -18.24 5.07 15.38
N GLY A 449 -18.54 5.58 16.59
CA GLY A 449 -18.71 4.76 17.77
C GLY A 449 -19.94 3.85 17.64
N ALA A 450 -19.87 2.67 18.25
CA ALA A 450 -20.93 1.67 18.40
C ALA A 450 -21.55 1.09 17.11
N GLY A 451 -20.95 0.05 16.56
CA GLY A 451 -21.69 -1.09 16.01
C GLY A 451 -22.06 -1.08 14.54
N GLN A 452 -22.03 0.03 13.79
CA GLN A 452 -22.32 0.03 12.37
C GLN A 452 -21.16 0.63 11.54
N GLU A 453 -20.65 -0.16 10.61
CA GLU A 453 -19.72 0.33 9.61
C GLU A 453 -20.45 1.22 8.61
N ARG A 454 -20.08 2.49 8.56
CA ARG A 454 -20.58 3.42 7.54
C ARG A 454 -19.44 3.85 6.62
N TYR A 455 -19.76 3.94 5.35
CA TYR A 455 -18.84 4.37 4.30
C TYR A 455 -19.34 5.68 3.71
N ARG A 456 -18.44 6.49 3.17
CA ARG A 456 -18.81 7.68 2.41
C ARG A 456 -19.64 7.26 1.19
N SER A 457 -20.64 8.07 0.83
CA SER A 457 -21.44 7.86 -0.38
C SER A 457 -20.68 8.17 -1.67
N THR A 458 -19.57 8.92 -1.56
CA THR A 458 -18.69 9.26 -2.66
C THR A 458 -17.40 8.46 -2.58
N PRO A 459 -16.88 7.94 -3.71
CA PRO A 459 -15.64 7.18 -3.72
C PRO A 459 -14.44 8.05 -3.32
N ASN A 460 -13.43 7.42 -2.75
CA ASN A 460 -12.18 8.07 -2.40
C ASN A 460 -11.32 8.24 -3.66
N LYS A 461 -11.21 9.47 -4.17
CA LYS A 461 -10.32 9.77 -5.30
C LYS A 461 -8.87 9.64 -4.87
N ASN A 462 -8.16 8.71 -5.50
CA ASN A 462 -6.76 8.39 -5.25
C ASN A 462 -6.08 7.97 -6.57
N GLU A 463 -4.83 7.55 -6.53
CA GLU A 463 -4.08 7.09 -7.70
C GLU A 463 -4.73 5.92 -8.45
N HIS A 464 -5.54 5.10 -7.77
CA HIS A 464 -6.26 3.97 -8.36
C HIS A 464 -7.60 4.35 -8.98
N SER A 465 -8.11 5.56 -8.73
CA SER A 465 -9.42 5.98 -9.24
C SER A 465 -9.40 6.24 -10.75
N HIS A 466 -8.31 6.81 -11.29
CA HIS A 466 -8.23 7.20 -12.70
C HIS A 466 -8.33 6.01 -13.65
N VAL A 467 -7.61 4.93 -13.36
CA VAL A 467 -7.65 3.71 -14.18
C VAL A 467 -8.99 2.99 -14.09
N GLY A 468 -9.63 3.01 -12.91
CA GLY A 468 -10.99 2.48 -12.70
C GLY A 468 -12.04 3.30 -13.44
N ASP A 469 -11.94 4.63 -13.41
CA ASP A 469 -12.82 5.52 -14.14
C ASP A 469 -12.63 5.37 -15.66
N ALA A 470 -11.41 5.24 -16.16
CA ALA A 470 -11.11 4.96 -17.57
C ALA A 470 -11.73 3.63 -18.04
N ALA A 471 -11.67 2.59 -17.23
CA ALA A 471 -12.36 1.33 -17.51
C ALA A 471 -13.89 1.50 -17.56
N GLY A 472 -14.45 2.30 -16.65
CA GLY A 472 -15.87 2.66 -16.67
C GLY A 472 -16.26 3.35 -17.98
N TYR A 473 -15.50 4.33 -18.45
CA TYR A 473 -15.72 5.00 -19.73
C TYR A 473 -15.55 4.05 -20.93
N CYS A 474 -14.61 3.12 -20.87
CA CYS A 474 -14.39 2.12 -21.92
C CYS A 474 -15.62 1.25 -22.13
N LEU A 475 -16.16 0.63 -21.10
CA LEU A 475 -17.30 -0.28 -21.21
C LEU A 475 -18.61 0.48 -21.46
N LEU A 476 -18.78 1.64 -20.82
CA LEU A 476 -19.93 2.49 -21.04
C LEU A 476 -20.05 2.94 -22.50
N GLY A 477 -18.97 3.48 -23.05
CA GLY A 477 -18.89 3.91 -24.47
C GLY A 477 -19.01 2.74 -25.42
N GLY A 478 -18.41 1.60 -25.10
CA GLY A 478 -18.46 0.35 -25.88
C GLY A 478 -19.80 -0.37 -25.88
N GLY A 479 -20.84 0.20 -25.24
CA GLY A 479 -22.22 -0.25 -25.39
C GLY A 479 -22.92 -0.82 -24.18
N GLU A 480 -22.27 -0.93 -23.01
CA GLU A 480 -22.97 -1.40 -21.81
C GLU A 480 -24.07 -0.43 -21.35
N HIS A 481 -23.95 0.87 -21.66
CA HIS A 481 -25.00 1.84 -21.40
C HIS A 481 -26.32 1.50 -22.12
N ARG A 482 -26.27 0.97 -23.33
CA ARG A 482 -27.47 0.59 -24.09
C ARG A 482 -28.21 -0.57 -23.45
N SER A 483 -27.49 -1.51 -22.82
CA SER A 483 -28.10 -2.62 -22.10
C SER A 483 -28.81 -2.17 -20.81
N MET A 484 -28.43 -1.02 -20.25
CA MET A 484 -29.04 -0.45 -19.05
C MET A 484 -30.30 0.41 -19.38
N THR A 485 -30.29 1.08 -20.53
CA THR A 485 -31.31 2.06 -20.88
C THR A 485 -32.40 1.51 -21.81
N THR A 486 -32.09 0.50 -22.59
CA THR A 486 -33.10 -0.21 -23.40
C THR A 486 -33.91 -1.13 -22.51
N LYS A 487 -35.12 -0.72 -22.17
CA LYS A 487 -36.18 -1.70 -21.83
C LYS A 487 -36.20 -2.65 -23.02
N LYS A 488 -35.75 -3.91 -22.86
CA LYS A 488 -35.98 -4.94 -23.86
C LYS A 488 -37.47 -4.88 -24.16
N PRO A 489 -37.95 -4.69 -25.40
CA PRO A 489 -39.32 -5.00 -25.69
C PRO A 489 -39.51 -6.41 -25.19
N PHE A 490 -40.54 -6.63 -24.39
CA PHE A 490 -40.96 -7.96 -23.99
C PHE A 490 -41.16 -8.73 -25.30
N MET A 491 -40.15 -9.45 -25.73
CA MET A 491 -40.38 -10.53 -26.69
C MET A 491 -41.22 -11.52 -25.88
N THR A 492 -42.49 -11.54 -26.18
CA THR A 492 -43.36 -12.63 -25.83
C THR A 492 -42.80 -13.87 -26.56
N ASN A 493 -41.75 -14.45 -25.94
CA ASN A 493 -41.51 -15.86 -26.16
C ASN A 493 -42.78 -16.50 -25.60
N GLN A 494 -43.53 -17.13 -26.50
CA GLN A 494 -44.60 -18.02 -26.08
C GLN A 494 -44.00 -18.89 -24.97
N PRO A 495 -44.72 -19.08 -23.86
CA PRO A 495 -44.23 -19.93 -22.80
C PRO A 495 -43.95 -21.28 -23.43
N THR A 496 -42.66 -21.67 -23.39
CA THR A 496 -42.29 -23.04 -23.58
C THR A 496 -43.15 -23.83 -22.60
N LYS A 497 -44.07 -24.68 -23.11
CA LYS A 497 -44.84 -25.59 -22.26
C LYS A 497 -43.78 -26.37 -21.46
N VAL A 498 -43.64 -26.00 -20.19
CA VAL A 498 -42.97 -26.85 -19.21
C VAL A 498 -44.04 -27.91 -18.91
N ASP A 499 -43.92 -29.10 -19.44
CA ASP A 499 -44.70 -30.24 -18.96
C ASP A 499 -44.21 -30.49 -17.53
N VAL A 500 -45.03 -30.01 -16.58
CA VAL A 500 -44.86 -30.38 -15.19
C VAL A 500 -45.32 -31.83 -15.10
N LEU A 501 -44.36 -32.73 -15.01
CA LEU A 501 -44.64 -34.08 -14.53
C LEU A 501 -45.16 -33.93 -13.09
N ASP A 502 -46.43 -34.23 -12.88
CA ASP A 502 -47.01 -34.35 -11.55
C ASP A 502 -46.19 -35.37 -10.75
N PHE A 503 -45.36 -34.87 -9.89
CA PHE A 503 -44.68 -35.69 -8.89
C PHE A 503 -45.54 -35.62 -7.62
N ASP A 504 -46.30 -36.68 -7.38
CA ASP A 504 -47.06 -36.79 -6.12
C ASP A 504 -46.09 -37.08 -4.99
N VAL A 505 -45.92 -36.08 -4.11
CA VAL A 505 -45.01 -36.14 -2.95
C VAL A 505 -45.54 -37.01 -1.81
N PHE A 506 -46.77 -37.56 -1.96
CA PHE A 506 -47.47 -38.37 -0.96
C PHE A 506 -47.92 -39.75 -1.44
N ALA A 507 -47.39 -40.28 -2.53
CA ALA A 507 -47.62 -41.64 -2.93
C ALA A 507 -46.49 -42.57 -2.46
#